data_2544bd156ad1a6e432a1663a9b8c0a9d
#
_entry.id   2544bd156ad1a6e432a1663a9b8c0a9d
#
_cell.length_a   1.000
_cell.length_b   1.000
_cell.length_c   1.000
_cell.angle_alpha   90.00
_cell.angle_beta   90.00
_cell.angle_gamma   90.00
#
_symmetry.space_group_name_H-M   'P 1'
#
loop_
_entity.id
_entity.type
_entity.pdbx_description
1 polymer ?
#
loop_
_entity_poly.entity_id
_entity_poly.type
_entity_poly.pdbx_seq_one_letter_code
_entity_poly.pdbx_strand_id
1 'polypeptide(L)'
;MLLTFFVLNGQTACSSEPGDTELNFTEADDNKQNLTSTRMNITINNHVLVVTLVDNSATRALVERLQEGNVSYSSSNYGNFETVGNIGFSLPTSNSSITTQTGDVILYQGNQICIFYGSNSWSYTRLGRISNASQEELRSLLSHGTVNITLSLTADDATDVSSVKSEVLPKNSTVRKGIYSLTGEKLAKAPQRGVYIEDGIKKAK
;
A
#
# COMPACT_ATOMS: atom_id res chain seq x y z
N MET A 1 -60.82 32.32 24.45
CA MET A 1 -60.63 32.70 25.86
C MET A 1 -59.13 32.64 26.07
N LEU A 2 -58.50 33.78 25.90
CA LEU A 2 -57.78 34.64 26.84
C LEU A 2 -56.44 34.00 27.29
N LEU A 3 -55.37 34.48 26.76
CA LEU A 3 -54.40 35.48 27.30
C LEU A 3 -53.65 34.96 28.55
N THR A 4 -52.35 34.92 28.58
CA THR A 4 -51.57 36.07 29.02
C THR A 4 -50.08 35.84 28.77
N PHE A 5 -49.43 36.89 28.30
CA PHE A 5 -47.97 37.20 28.27
C PHE A 5 -47.35 37.22 29.66
N PHE A 6 -46.07 36.79 29.77
CA PHE A 6 -45.14 37.42 30.71
C PHE A 6 -43.76 37.51 30.16
N VAL A 7 -43.34 38.73 29.89
CA VAL A 7 -41.96 39.15 29.64
C VAL A 7 -41.40 39.55 31.00
N LEU A 8 -40.19 39.10 31.32
CA LEU A 8 -39.36 39.81 32.29
C LEU A 8 -37.89 39.83 31.86
N ASN A 9 -37.45 41.05 31.55
CA ASN A 9 -36.04 41.45 31.43
C ASN A 9 -35.34 41.41 32.78
N GLY A 10 -34.09 41.09 32.80
CA GLY A 10 -33.19 41.30 33.92
C GLY A 10 -31.74 41.27 33.47
N GLN A 11 -31.21 42.43 33.09
CA GLN A 11 -29.75 42.65 32.94
C GLN A 11 -29.18 42.85 34.33
N THR A 12 -27.99 42.26 34.58
CA THR A 12 -26.93 42.94 35.36
C THR A 12 -25.55 42.41 34.94
N ALA A 13 -24.71 43.35 34.64
CA ALA A 13 -23.32 43.22 34.33
C ALA A 13 -22.47 43.08 35.61
N CYS A 14 -21.28 42.46 35.51
CA CYS A 14 -19.94 42.92 35.91
C CYS A 14 -19.00 41.78 36.07
N SER A 15 -18.05 41.71 35.17
CA SER A 15 -16.58 41.91 35.28
C SER A 15 -15.83 40.97 36.21
N SER A 16 -14.93 40.18 35.61
CA SER A 16 -13.48 40.25 35.76
C SER A 16 -12.82 39.01 35.07
N GLU A 17 -12.03 39.26 34.05
CA GLU A 17 -10.91 38.44 33.64
C GLU A 17 -9.76 38.60 34.65
N PRO A 18 -8.68 37.77 34.67
CA PRO A 18 -8.07 37.05 33.54
C PRO A 18 -7.60 35.62 33.89
N GLY A 19 -7.33 34.85 32.87
CA GLY A 19 -6.64 33.56 33.00
C GLY A 19 -6.52 32.88 31.63
N ASP A 20 -5.67 33.48 30.79
CA ASP A 20 -5.20 32.82 29.57
C ASP A 20 -4.53 31.48 29.93
N THR A 21 -5.23 30.39 29.69
CA THR A 21 -4.58 29.12 29.45
C THR A 21 -4.95 28.73 28.03
N GLU A 22 -4.10 29.17 27.10
CA GLU A 22 -4.07 28.57 25.77
C GLU A 22 -3.87 27.06 25.93
N LEU A 23 -4.98 26.32 25.82
CA LEU A 23 -4.91 24.92 25.48
C LEU A 23 -4.42 24.86 24.04
N ASN A 24 -3.09 24.74 23.95
CA ASN A 24 -2.42 24.38 22.70
C ASN A 24 -2.98 23.02 22.27
N PHE A 25 -4.02 23.06 21.45
CA PHE A 25 -4.46 21.92 20.65
C PHE A 25 -3.30 21.67 19.67
N THR A 26 -2.37 20.81 20.07
CA THR A 26 -1.49 20.18 19.12
C THR A 26 -2.39 19.49 18.11
N GLU A 27 -2.42 20.06 16.92
CA GLU A 27 -2.98 19.43 15.74
C GLU A 27 -2.47 18.00 15.74
N ALA A 28 -3.39 17.03 15.85
CA ALA A 28 -3.08 15.66 15.56
C ALA A 28 -2.54 15.63 14.14
N ASP A 29 -1.28 15.27 14.05
CA ASP A 29 -0.51 15.08 12.84
C ASP A 29 -1.38 14.27 11.85
N ASP A 30 -1.98 14.99 10.89
CA ASP A 30 -2.79 14.43 9.83
C ASP A 30 -1.80 13.82 8.81
N ASN A 31 -1.08 12.78 9.26
CA ASN A 31 -0.28 11.93 8.39
C ASN A 31 -1.23 11.11 7.51
N LYS A 32 -2.07 11.83 6.78
CA LYS A 32 -2.92 11.32 5.73
C LYS A 32 -2.02 11.03 4.53
N GLN A 33 -1.33 9.87 4.61
CA GLN A 33 -0.61 9.36 3.45
C GLN A 33 -1.56 9.35 2.26
N ASN A 34 -1.26 10.19 1.29
CA ASN A 34 -2.01 10.26 0.05
C ASN A 34 -1.74 8.98 -0.77
N LEU A 35 -2.61 7.99 -0.64
CA LEU A 35 -2.52 6.70 -1.32
C LEU A 35 -2.73 6.77 -2.84
N THR A 36 -2.90 7.96 -3.42
CA THR A 36 -3.21 8.13 -4.86
C THR A 36 -2.14 7.59 -5.82
N SER A 37 -0.98 7.20 -5.32
CA SER A 37 0.09 6.55 -6.10
C SER A 37 0.50 5.18 -5.55
N THR A 38 -0.11 4.71 -4.47
CA THR A 38 0.29 3.44 -3.84
C THR A 38 -0.03 2.28 -4.76
N ARG A 39 0.96 1.42 -4.97
CA ARG A 39 0.86 0.23 -5.81
C ARG A 39 1.08 -1.01 -4.98
N MET A 40 0.34 -2.06 -5.30
CA MET A 40 0.62 -3.38 -4.77
C MET A 40 0.81 -4.36 -5.92
N ASN A 41 1.55 -5.42 -5.65
CA ASN A 41 1.74 -6.54 -6.54
C ASN A 41 0.80 -7.69 -6.16
N ILE A 42 0.23 -8.32 -7.17
CA ILE A 42 -0.46 -9.61 -7.10
C ILE A 42 0.42 -10.61 -7.84
N THR A 43 0.97 -11.59 -7.12
CA THR A 43 1.80 -12.63 -7.73
C THR A 43 1.01 -13.93 -7.85
N ILE A 44 0.96 -14.50 -9.06
CA ILE A 44 0.29 -15.76 -9.40
C ILE A 44 1.24 -16.56 -10.30
N ASN A 45 1.65 -17.75 -9.88
CA ASN A 45 2.53 -18.62 -10.69
C ASN A 45 3.74 -17.88 -11.32
N ASN A 46 4.43 -17.05 -10.56
CA ASN A 46 5.54 -16.19 -10.99
C ASN A 46 5.16 -15.03 -11.93
N HIS A 47 3.90 -14.84 -12.27
CA HIS A 47 3.42 -13.62 -12.94
C HIS A 47 3.14 -12.53 -11.91
N VAL A 48 3.67 -11.33 -12.15
CA VAL A 48 3.46 -10.16 -11.29
C VAL A 48 2.51 -9.19 -11.97
N LEU A 49 1.34 -9.01 -11.36
CA LEU A 49 0.32 -8.05 -11.77
C LEU A 49 0.41 -6.83 -10.86
N VAL A 50 0.53 -5.65 -11.46
CA VAL A 50 0.64 -4.38 -10.73
C VAL A 50 -0.75 -3.75 -10.60
N VAL A 51 -1.16 -3.51 -9.36
CA VAL A 51 -2.43 -2.87 -9.01
C VAL A 51 -2.17 -1.43 -8.60
N THR A 52 -2.82 -0.48 -9.25
CA THR A 52 -2.93 0.89 -8.74
C THR A 52 -4.09 0.94 -7.77
N LEU A 53 -3.81 1.27 -6.51
CA LEU A 53 -4.80 1.31 -5.45
C LEU A 53 -5.62 2.61 -5.51
N VAL A 54 -6.89 2.54 -5.07
CA VAL A 54 -7.73 3.72 -4.82
C VAL A 54 -7.65 4.09 -3.35
N ASP A 55 -7.82 5.36 -3.02
CA ASP A 55 -7.79 5.83 -1.64
C ASP A 55 -9.15 5.64 -0.95
N ASN A 56 -9.21 4.66 -0.04
CA ASN A 56 -10.34 4.44 0.86
C ASN A 56 -9.90 3.70 2.14
N SER A 57 -10.80 3.52 3.10
CA SER A 57 -10.49 2.85 4.38
C SER A 57 -10.01 1.40 4.20
N ALA A 58 -10.54 0.67 3.21
CA ALA A 58 -10.15 -0.71 2.94
C ALA A 58 -8.70 -0.81 2.43
N THR A 59 -8.33 0.06 1.48
CA THR A 59 -6.98 0.06 0.91
C THR A 59 -5.94 0.52 1.92
N ARG A 60 -6.25 1.50 2.76
CA ARG A 60 -5.34 1.93 3.83
C ARG A 60 -5.07 0.78 4.80
N ALA A 61 -6.11 0.12 5.29
CA ALA A 61 -5.96 -1.03 6.18
C ALA A 61 -5.24 -2.22 5.51
N LEU A 62 -5.46 -2.44 4.20
CA LEU A 62 -4.73 -3.46 3.44
C LEU A 62 -3.25 -3.12 3.33
N VAL A 63 -2.90 -1.85 3.04
CA VAL A 63 -1.51 -1.39 2.96
C VAL A 63 -0.81 -1.55 4.30
N GLU A 64 -1.43 -1.13 5.42
CA GLU A 64 -0.91 -1.35 6.77
C GLU A 64 -0.62 -2.84 7.02
N ARG A 65 -1.54 -3.71 6.65
CA ARG A 65 -1.36 -5.16 6.80
C ARG A 65 -0.21 -5.70 5.93
N LEU A 66 -0.04 -5.15 4.72
CA LEU A 66 1.05 -5.54 3.80
C LEU A 66 2.42 -4.99 4.22
N GLN A 67 2.48 -3.92 5.03
CA GLN A 67 3.71 -3.45 5.66
C GLN A 67 4.25 -4.44 6.70
N GLU A 68 3.38 -5.20 7.35
CA GLU A 68 3.77 -6.27 8.26
C GLU A 68 4.30 -7.53 7.54
N GLY A 69 3.96 -7.72 6.27
CA GLY A 69 4.39 -8.83 5.44
C GLY A 69 3.40 -9.20 4.34
N ASN A 70 3.85 -10.05 3.45
CA ASN A 70 3.04 -10.51 2.33
C ASN A 70 1.81 -11.31 2.82
N VAL A 71 0.70 -11.17 2.11
CA VAL A 71 -0.53 -11.92 2.35
C VAL A 71 -0.73 -12.93 1.23
N SER A 72 -0.84 -14.22 1.58
CA SER A 72 -1.09 -15.29 0.61
C SER A 72 -2.42 -15.97 0.91
N TYR A 73 -3.17 -16.26 -0.14
CA TYR A 73 -4.46 -16.93 -0.04
C TYR A 73 -4.74 -17.73 -1.31
N SER A 74 -5.65 -18.71 -1.21
CA SER A 74 -6.17 -19.47 -2.36
C SER A 74 -7.43 -18.81 -2.89
N SER A 75 -7.55 -18.73 -4.20
CA SER A 75 -8.66 -18.11 -4.91
C SER A 75 -9.21 -19.08 -5.96
N SER A 76 -10.50 -19.10 -6.16
CA SER A 76 -11.17 -19.97 -7.12
C SER A 76 -12.02 -19.20 -8.11
N ASN A 77 -12.08 -19.69 -9.34
CA ASN A 77 -12.94 -19.13 -10.39
C ASN A 77 -14.40 -19.12 -9.94
N TYR A 78 -15.07 -18.00 -10.17
CA TYR A 78 -16.50 -17.83 -9.93
C TYR A 78 -17.18 -17.20 -11.15
N GLY A 79 -18.25 -17.83 -11.63
CA GLY A 79 -19.10 -17.30 -12.69
C GLY A 79 -18.42 -17.08 -14.06
N ASN A 80 -17.19 -17.50 -14.27
CA ASN A 80 -16.36 -17.23 -15.45
C ASN A 80 -16.11 -15.73 -15.74
N PHE A 81 -16.17 -14.89 -14.72
CA PHE A 81 -15.89 -13.47 -14.84
C PHE A 81 -14.95 -12.95 -13.74
N GLU A 82 -14.76 -13.67 -12.65
CA GLU A 82 -13.86 -13.32 -11.55
C GLU A 82 -13.23 -14.55 -10.89
N THR A 83 -12.15 -14.35 -10.15
CA THR A 83 -11.68 -15.29 -9.14
C THR A 83 -11.87 -14.69 -7.76
N VAL A 84 -12.25 -15.51 -6.77
CA VAL A 84 -12.61 -15.08 -5.41
C VAL A 84 -11.83 -15.89 -4.38
N GLY A 85 -11.24 -15.22 -3.41
CA GLY A 85 -10.53 -15.88 -2.31
C GLY A 85 -10.60 -15.11 -1.00
N ASN A 86 -10.66 -15.85 0.10
CA ASN A 86 -10.65 -15.30 1.45
C ASN A 86 -9.22 -14.99 1.90
N ILE A 87 -8.95 -13.76 2.35
CA ILE A 87 -7.63 -13.31 2.76
C ILE A 87 -7.27 -13.65 4.21
N GLY A 88 -8.18 -14.27 4.97
CA GLY A 88 -7.92 -14.72 6.35
C GLY A 88 -8.13 -13.66 7.44
N PHE A 89 -8.46 -12.43 7.08
CA PHE A 89 -8.77 -11.33 8.00
C PHE A 89 -9.83 -10.41 7.39
N SER A 90 -10.34 -9.47 8.18
CA SER A 90 -11.34 -8.51 7.71
C SER A 90 -10.78 -7.12 7.55
N LEU A 91 -11.22 -6.42 6.51
CA LEU A 91 -10.91 -5.03 6.21
C LEU A 91 -12.19 -4.18 6.35
N PRO A 92 -12.08 -2.89 6.64
CA PRO A 92 -13.20 -1.96 6.55
C PRO A 92 -13.83 -1.96 5.16
N THR A 93 -15.12 -1.70 5.07
CA THR A 93 -15.83 -1.65 3.77
C THR A 93 -16.28 -0.24 3.44
N SER A 94 -16.21 0.14 2.17
CA SER A 94 -16.74 1.37 1.59
C SER A 94 -17.57 1.02 0.35
N ASN A 95 -18.64 0.27 0.57
CA ASN A 95 -19.43 -0.30 -0.51
C ASN A 95 -20.18 0.76 -1.32
N SER A 96 -20.10 0.62 -2.64
CA SER A 96 -20.89 1.41 -3.59
C SER A 96 -21.38 0.52 -4.74
N SER A 97 -22.42 0.95 -5.43
CA SER A 97 -22.86 0.24 -6.65
C SER A 97 -21.81 0.40 -7.74
N ILE A 98 -21.21 -0.70 -8.15
CA ILE A 98 -20.12 -0.74 -9.14
C ILE A 98 -20.47 -1.75 -10.22
N THR A 99 -20.29 -1.35 -11.48
CA THR A 99 -20.13 -2.28 -12.60
C THR A 99 -18.65 -2.48 -12.80
N THR A 100 -18.18 -3.69 -12.53
CA THR A 100 -16.76 -4.05 -12.65
C THR A 100 -16.32 -4.20 -14.10
N GLN A 101 -15.03 -4.06 -14.30
CA GLN A 101 -14.36 -4.25 -15.59
C GLN A 101 -13.16 -5.17 -15.39
N THR A 102 -12.63 -5.68 -16.49
CA THR A 102 -11.38 -6.44 -16.49
C THR A 102 -10.27 -5.69 -15.74
N GLY A 103 -9.58 -6.40 -14.85
CA GLY A 103 -8.51 -5.86 -14.02
C GLY A 103 -8.98 -5.23 -12.71
N ASP A 104 -10.28 -5.06 -12.48
CA ASP A 104 -10.76 -4.56 -11.19
C ASP A 104 -10.43 -5.54 -10.06
N VAL A 105 -9.88 -5.00 -8.97
CA VAL A 105 -9.60 -5.69 -7.71
C VAL A 105 -10.56 -5.15 -6.66
N ILE A 106 -11.37 -6.03 -6.11
CA ILE A 106 -12.53 -5.70 -5.29
C ILE A 106 -12.45 -6.43 -3.96
N LEU A 107 -12.85 -5.75 -2.87
CA LEU A 107 -13.15 -6.38 -1.59
C LEU A 107 -14.64 -6.68 -1.53
N TYR A 108 -14.97 -7.94 -1.29
CA TYR A 108 -16.32 -8.44 -1.10
C TYR A 108 -16.49 -8.95 0.33
N GLN A 109 -17.62 -8.60 0.97
CA GLN A 109 -17.94 -9.00 2.36
C GLN A 109 -16.84 -8.70 3.40
N GLY A 110 -15.94 -7.78 3.11
CA GLY A 110 -14.88 -7.35 4.04
C GLY A 110 -13.67 -8.29 4.16
N ASN A 111 -13.73 -9.51 3.62
CA ASN A 111 -12.66 -10.50 3.78
C ASN A 111 -12.37 -11.34 2.54
N GLN A 112 -13.02 -11.07 1.42
CA GLN A 112 -12.78 -11.75 0.16
C GLN A 112 -12.26 -10.78 -0.88
N ILE A 113 -11.16 -11.13 -1.54
CA ILE A 113 -10.68 -10.37 -2.69
C ILE A 113 -11.14 -11.07 -3.97
N CYS A 114 -11.78 -10.28 -4.84
CA CYS A 114 -12.21 -10.67 -6.16
C CYS A 114 -11.34 -9.96 -7.21
N ILE A 115 -10.83 -10.70 -8.19
CA ILE A 115 -10.09 -10.16 -9.34
C ILE A 115 -10.90 -10.46 -10.59
N PHE A 116 -11.31 -9.41 -11.28
CA PHE A 116 -12.20 -9.51 -12.42
C PHE A 116 -11.42 -9.64 -13.74
N TYR A 117 -11.81 -10.60 -14.55
CA TYR A 117 -11.43 -10.73 -15.97
C TYR A 117 -12.66 -10.69 -16.89
N GLY A 118 -13.83 -10.42 -16.34
CA GLY A 118 -15.10 -10.11 -16.97
C GLY A 118 -15.78 -8.94 -16.27
N SER A 119 -17.11 -8.91 -16.26
CA SER A 119 -17.89 -7.83 -15.66
C SER A 119 -19.05 -8.38 -14.83
N ASN A 120 -19.34 -7.72 -13.73
CA ASN A 120 -20.53 -7.92 -12.91
C ASN A 120 -20.93 -6.59 -12.23
N SER A 121 -22.19 -6.45 -11.86
CA SER A 121 -22.71 -5.25 -11.18
C SER A 121 -23.23 -5.65 -9.80
N TRP A 122 -22.66 -5.05 -8.77
CA TRP A 122 -23.03 -5.31 -7.38
C TRP A 122 -22.59 -4.17 -6.45
N SER A 123 -22.90 -4.29 -5.17
CA SER A 123 -22.39 -3.41 -4.13
C SER A 123 -21.04 -3.91 -3.64
N TYR A 124 -19.98 -3.21 -3.98
CA TYR A 124 -18.59 -3.60 -3.74
C TYR A 124 -17.78 -2.47 -3.12
N THR A 125 -16.68 -2.84 -2.45
CA THR A 125 -15.59 -1.91 -2.12
C THR A 125 -14.45 -2.09 -3.12
N ARG A 126 -14.15 -1.07 -3.90
CA ARG A 126 -13.03 -1.11 -4.86
C ARG A 126 -11.71 -0.97 -4.12
N LEU A 127 -10.77 -1.87 -4.38
CA LEU A 127 -9.39 -1.77 -3.88
C LEU A 127 -8.47 -1.10 -4.91
N GLY A 128 -8.65 -1.41 -6.19
CA GLY A 128 -7.80 -0.87 -7.23
C GLY A 128 -8.05 -1.51 -8.59
N ARG A 129 -7.08 -1.32 -9.50
CA ARG A 129 -7.12 -1.92 -10.83
C ARG A 129 -5.73 -2.35 -11.30
N ILE A 130 -5.67 -3.53 -11.91
CA ILE A 130 -4.49 -4.05 -12.62
C ILE A 130 -4.30 -3.26 -13.90
N SER A 131 -3.08 -2.78 -14.13
CA SER A 131 -2.74 -1.91 -15.29
C SER A 131 -1.83 -2.57 -16.31
N ASN A 132 -1.21 -3.70 -15.98
CA ASN A 132 -0.15 -4.32 -16.77
C ASN A 132 -0.54 -5.71 -17.33
N ALA A 133 -1.82 -6.01 -17.47
CA ALA A 133 -2.29 -7.27 -18.07
C ALA A 133 -3.53 -7.06 -18.93
N SER A 134 -3.63 -7.79 -20.02
CA SER A 134 -4.80 -7.85 -20.89
C SER A 134 -5.89 -8.77 -20.30
N GLN A 135 -7.08 -8.71 -20.91
CA GLN A 135 -8.19 -9.59 -20.51
C GLN A 135 -7.86 -11.07 -20.75
N GLU A 136 -7.20 -11.38 -21.86
CA GLU A 136 -6.80 -12.74 -22.21
C GLU A 136 -5.79 -13.29 -21.20
N GLU A 137 -4.81 -12.49 -20.80
CA GLU A 137 -3.82 -12.87 -19.78
C GLU A 137 -4.49 -13.10 -18.44
N LEU A 138 -5.35 -12.20 -17.97
CA LEU A 138 -6.07 -12.37 -16.71
C LEU A 138 -6.97 -13.60 -16.74
N ARG A 139 -7.69 -13.83 -17.84
CA ARG A 139 -8.50 -15.03 -18.01
C ARG A 139 -7.65 -16.29 -17.98
N SER A 140 -6.52 -16.30 -18.67
CA SER A 140 -5.60 -17.44 -18.69
C SER A 140 -5.05 -17.76 -17.28
N LEU A 141 -4.73 -16.75 -16.49
CA LEU A 141 -4.17 -16.91 -15.15
C LEU A 141 -5.22 -17.30 -14.10
N LEU A 142 -6.47 -16.83 -14.25
CA LEU A 142 -7.44 -16.82 -13.16
C LEU A 142 -8.66 -17.74 -13.38
N SER A 143 -8.95 -18.16 -14.63
CA SER A 143 -10.18 -18.90 -14.92
C SER A 143 -10.10 -20.39 -14.67
N HIS A 144 -8.93 -20.92 -14.35
CA HIS A 144 -8.69 -22.36 -14.22
C HIS A 144 -8.53 -22.81 -12.78
N GLY A 145 -9.56 -23.45 -12.22
CA GLY A 145 -9.50 -24.10 -10.92
C GLY A 145 -9.19 -23.15 -9.75
N THR A 146 -8.31 -23.61 -8.87
CA THR A 146 -7.83 -22.82 -7.72
C THR A 146 -6.41 -22.32 -7.99
N VAL A 147 -6.17 -21.06 -7.73
CA VAL A 147 -4.86 -20.42 -7.85
C VAL A 147 -4.42 -19.86 -6.51
N ASN A 148 -3.11 -19.94 -6.23
CA ASN A 148 -2.52 -19.30 -5.07
C ASN A 148 -2.10 -17.88 -5.45
N ILE A 149 -2.54 -16.94 -4.66
CA ILE A 149 -2.30 -15.50 -4.85
C ILE A 149 -1.47 -14.98 -3.68
N THR A 150 -0.44 -14.19 -3.99
CA THR A 150 0.33 -13.48 -2.99
C THR A 150 0.24 -11.98 -3.26
N LEU A 151 -0.17 -11.22 -2.25
CA LEU A 151 -0.18 -9.76 -2.25
C LEU A 151 1.08 -9.25 -1.58
N SER A 152 1.72 -8.22 -2.15
CA SER A 152 2.87 -7.52 -1.57
C SER A 152 2.86 -6.05 -1.97
N LEU A 153 3.49 -5.19 -1.18
CA LEU A 153 3.76 -3.81 -1.62
C LEU A 153 4.82 -3.81 -2.72
N THR A 154 4.78 -2.80 -3.60
CA THR A 154 5.90 -2.55 -4.51
C THR A 154 7.10 -2.03 -3.71
N ALA A 155 8.32 -2.26 -4.20
CA ALA A 155 9.53 -1.82 -3.50
C ALA A 155 9.59 -0.30 -3.28
N ASP A 156 8.92 0.47 -4.14
CA ASP A 156 8.86 1.94 -4.05
C ASP A 156 7.90 2.42 -2.93
N ASP A 157 6.93 1.58 -2.54
CA ASP A 157 5.94 1.89 -1.50
C ASP A 157 6.29 1.25 -0.14
N ALA A 158 7.32 0.40 -0.09
CA ALA A 158 7.76 -0.29 1.13
C ALA A 158 8.67 0.58 2.02
N THR A 159 9.01 1.79 1.61
CA THR A 159 9.93 2.69 2.33
C THR A 159 9.21 3.88 2.94
N ASP A 160 8.51 3.66 4.04
CA ASP A 160 8.40 4.68 5.07
C ASP A 160 8.46 4.11 6.50
N VAL A 161 9.37 3.17 6.73
CA VAL A 161 9.82 2.85 8.10
C VAL A 161 11.33 2.66 8.09
N SER A 162 12.00 3.67 8.49
CA SER A 162 13.42 3.86 8.76
C SER A 162 14.08 4.80 7.76
N SER A 163 14.11 6.06 8.13
CA SER A 163 15.11 6.99 7.64
C SER A 163 16.52 6.52 8.03
N VAL A 164 17.02 5.53 7.31
CA VAL A 164 18.44 5.43 7.07
C VAL A 164 18.67 6.32 5.86
N LYS A 165 19.14 7.53 6.15
CA LYS A 165 19.69 8.50 5.23
C LYS A 165 20.60 7.77 4.24
N SER A 166 20.04 7.26 3.14
CA SER A 166 20.81 6.86 2.00
C SER A 166 21.23 8.16 1.35
N GLU A 167 22.44 8.60 1.66
CA GLU A 167 23.07 9.68 0.91
C GLU A 167 22.95 9.33 -0.56
N VAL A 168 22.20 10.17 -1.28
CA VAL A 168 22.19 10.20 -2.73
C VAL A 168 23.64 10.35 -3.15
N LEU A 169 24.27 9.23 -3.54
CA LEU A 169 25.54 9.27 -4.21
C LEU A 169 25.34 10.07 -5.50
N PRO A 170 26.06 11.17 -5.69
CA PRO A 170 26.00 11.92 -6.93
C PRO A 170 26.39 10.97 -8.07
N LYS A 171 25.69 11.05 -9.21
CA LYS A 171 26.00 10.38 -10.47
C LYS A 171 27.34 10.88 -11.04
N ASN A 172 28.39 10.68 -10.27
CA ASN A 172 29.77 10.79 -10.71
C ASN A 172 30.61 9.78 -9.93
N SER A 173 30.22 8.49 -10.05
CA SER A 173 31.05 7.43 -9.51
C SER A 173 32.28 7.29 -10.40
N THR A 174 33.30 8.06 -10.11
CA THR A 174 34.65 7.63 -10.42
C THR A 174 34.85 6.29 -9.74
N VAL A 175 34.83 5.20 -10.52
CA VAL A 175 35.18 3.87 -10.04
C VAL A 175 36.53 4.01 -9.32
N ARG A 176 36.53 3.77 -7.99
CA ARG A 176 37.76 3.86 -7.21
C ARG A 176 38.69 2.79 -7.74
N LYS A 177 39.72 3.21 -8.51
CA LYS A 177 40.76 2.29 -9.00
C LYS A 177 41.56 1.77 -7.82
N GLY A 178 41.73 0.47 -7.77
CA GLY A 178 42.53 -0.20 -6.74
C GLY A 178 41.90 -1.51 -6.27
N ILE A 179 42.63 -2.19 -5.40
CA ILE A 179 42.25 -3.48 -4.84
C ILE A 179 41.74 -3.25 -3.42
N TYR A 180 40.56 -3.81 -3.08
CA TYR A 180 39.91 -3.65 -1.79
C TYR A 180 39.45 -5.00 -1.25
N SER A 181 39.50 -5.18 0.05
CA SER A 181 38.85 -6.29 0.75
C SER A 181 37.30 -6.16 0.64
N LEU A 182 36.56 -7.20 1.01
CA LEU A 182 35.11 -7.15 1.10
C LEU A 182 34.61 -6.20 2.19
N THR A 183 35.47 -5.85 3.15
CA THR A 183 35.19 -4.87 4.20
C THR A 183 35.51 -3.43 3.78
N GLY A 184 35.97 -3.23 2.53
CA GLY A 184 36.26 -1.89 1.97
C GLY A 184 37.67 -1.37 2.28
N GLU A 185 38.58 -2.16 2.90
CA GLU A 185 39.95 -1.80 3.17
C GLU A 185 40.79 -1.88 1.88
N LYS A 186 41.59 -0.85 1.60
CA LYS A 186 42.46 -0.82 0.42
C LYS A 186 43.66 -1.75 0.62
N LEU A 187 43.81 -2.70 -0.31
CA LEU A 187 44.89 -3.66 -0.31
C LEU A 187 46.02 -3.22 -1.24
N ALA A 188 47.27 -3.41 -0.81
CA ALA A 188 48.43 -3.08 -1.62
C ALA A 188 48.62 -4.04 -2.83
N LYS A 189 48.08 -5.27 -2.73
CA LYS A 189 48.08 -6.30 -3.79
C LYS A 189 46.91 -7.25 -3.58
N ALA A 190 46.52 -7.96 -4.66
CA ALA A 190 45.48 -8.99 -4.59
C ALA A 190 45.91 -10.12 -3.63
N PRO A 191 44.98 -10.62 -2.78
CA PRO A 191 45.29 -11.75 -1.91
C PRO A 191 45.59 -13.01 -2.71
N GLN A 192 46.40 -13.89 -2.16
CA GLN A 192 46.74 -15.17 -2.84
C GLN A 192 45.55 -16.15 -2.87
N ARG A 193 44.63 -16.03 -1.93
CA ARG A 193 43.38 -16.80 -1.87
C ARG A 193 42.27 -15.92 -1.30
N GLY A 194 41.02 -16.13 -1.74
CA GLY A 194 39.84 -15.46 -1.25
C GLY A 194 39.20 -14.51 -2.25
N VAL A 195 38.24 -13.71 -1.76
CA VAL A 195 37.44 -12.78 -2.58
C VAL A 195 37.88 -11.35 -2.29
N TYR A 196 38.01 -10.54 -3.33
CA TYR A 196 38.39 -9.13 -3.26
C TYR A 196 37.70 -8.33 -4.37
N ILE A 197 37.76 -7.00 -4.28
CA ILE A 197 37.21 -6.08 -5.28
C ILE A 197 38.40 -5.39 -5.96
N GLU A 198 38.48 -5.45 -7.27
CA GLU A 198 39.45 -4.73 -8.07
C GLU A 198 38.74 -3.87 -9.11
N ASP A 199 38.98 -2.56 -9.06
CA ASP A 199 38.36 -1.57 -9.94
C ASP A 199 36.80 -1.69 -9.98
N GLY A 200 36.23 -1.95 -8.81
CA GLY A 200 34.75 -2.10 -8.65
C GLY A 200 34.20 -3.49 -9.03
N ILE A 201 35.05 -4.42 -9.46
CA ILE A 201 34.63 -5.77 -9.87
C ILE A 201 35.03 -6.79 -8.80
N LYS A 202 34.13 -7.65 -8.37
CA LYS A 202 34.39 -8.75 -7.44
C LYS A 202 35.16 -9.85 -8.13
N LYS A 203 36.30 -10.21 -7.57
CA LYS A 203 37.18 -11.29 -8.05
C LYS A 203 37.45 -12.32 -6.96
N ALA A 204 37.66 -13.57 -7.36
CA ALA A 204 38.07 -14.66 -6.48
C ALA A 204 39.37 -15.25 -6.98
N LYS A 205 40.22 -15.70 -6.05
CA LYS A 205 41.53 -16.34 -6.36
C LYS A 205 41.74 -17.57 -5.48
#